data_f982970177c13836e629d4982ea13345
#
_entry.id   f982970177c13836e629d4982ea13345
#
_cell.length_a   1.000
_cell.length_b   1.000
_cell.length_c   1.000
_cell.angle_alpha   90.00
_cell.angle_beta   90.00
_cell.angle_gamma   90.00
#
_symmetry.space_group_name_H-M   'P 1'
#
loop_
_entity.id
_entity.type
_entity.pdbx_description
1 polymer ?
#
loop_
_entity_poly.entity_id
_entity_poly.type
_entity_poly.pdbx_seq_one_letter_code
_entity_poly.pdbx_strand_id
1 'polypeptide(L)'
;VLTAAAGARLLAALDALGKFSNEEHVRNELIGSLKTQKDPVVQIALIQLLVTMKEKGVLNQLEKITRDAGTLKAVKDEAHAGILKLS
;
A
#
# COMPACT_ATOMS: atom_id res chain seq x y z
N VAL A 1 7.34 11.77 17.20
CA VAL A 1 7.54 12.28 15.85
C VAL A 1 7.99 11.14 14.95
N LEU A 2 7.22 10.86 13.95
CA LEU A 2 7.68 9.97 12.90
C LEU A 2 8.81 10.66 12.17
N THR A 3 10.01 10.22 12.46
CA THR A 3 11.20 10.72 11.80
C THR A 3 11.36 10.01 10.46
N ALA A 4 12.16 10.60 9.57
CA ALA A 4 12.53 9.95 8.32
C ALA A 4 13.14 8.56 8.56
N ALA A 5 13.84 8.36 9.68
CA ALA A 5 14.40 7.07 10.05
C ALA A 5 13.32 6.02 10.34
N ALA A 6 12.22 6.41 10.99
CA ALA A 6 11.11 5.49 11.25
C ALA A 6 10.42 5.10 9.94
N GLY A 7 10.22 6.06 9.03
CA GLY A 7 9.68 5.79 7.70
C GLY A 7 10.58 4.86 6.88
N ALA A 8 11.89 5.09 6.93
CA ALA A 8 12.85 4.24 6.23
C ALA A 8 12.86 2.81 6.76
N ARG A 9 12.74 2.63 8.09
CA ARG A 9 12.64 1.29 8.70
C ARG A 9 11.38 0.56 8.24
N LEU A 10 10.28 1.27 8.16
CA LEU A 10 9.02 0.70 7.72
C LEU A 10 9.10 0.28 6.25
N LEU A 11 9.68 1.13 5.40
CA LEU A 11 9.87 0.79 3.99
C LEU A 11 10.80 -0.42 3.82
N ALA A 12 11.86 -0.52 4.60
CA ALA A 12 12.75 -1.68 4.59
C ALA A 12 12.03 -2.95 5.04
N ALA A 13 11.17 -2.84 6.06
CA ALA A 13 10.37 -3.97 6.52
C ALA A 13 9.37 -4.42 5.43
N LEU A 14 8.76 -3.48 4.72
CA LEU A 14 7.85 -3.80 3.61
C LEU A 14 8.59 -4.51 2.47
N ASP A 15 9.80 -4.07 2.15
CA ASP A 15 10.62 -4.72 1.14
C ASP A 15 10.97 -6.16 1.55
N ALA A 16 11.35 -6.36 2.81
CA ALA A 16 11.61 -7.70 3.34
C ALA A 16 10.38 -8.60 3.30
N LEU A 17 9.21 -8.06 3.67
CA LEU A 17 7.94 -8.79 3.63
C LEU A 17 7.55 -9.16 2.20
N GLY A 18 7.89 -8.34 1.22
CA GLY A 18 7.62 -8.62 -0.19
C GLY A 18 8.27 -9.92 -0.67
N LYS A 19 9.34 -10.36 -0.03
CA LYS A 19 9.99 -11.63 -0.34
C LYS A 19 9.15 -12.84 0.08
N PHE A 20 8.18 -12.64 0.96
CA PHE A 20 7.25 -13.67 1.41
C PHE A 20 5.85 -13.49 0.80
N SER A 21 5.80 -12.92 -0.40
CA SER A 21 4.54 -12.54 -1.05
C SER A 21 3.59 -13.70 -1.32
N ASN A 22 4.07 -14.95 -1.26
CA ASN A 22 3.22 -16.12 -1.47
C ASN A 22 2.41 -16.52 -0.24
N GLU A 23 2.68 -15.93 0.91
CA GLU A 23 1.97 -16.24 2.14
C GLU A 23 0.72 -15.37 2.27
N GLU A 24 -0.43 -16.03 2.30
CA GLU A 24 -1.73 -15.33 2.35
C GLU A 24 -1.85 -14.40 3.56
N HIS A 25 -1.40 -14.84 4.73
CA HIS A 25 -1.51 -14.01 5.92
C HIS A 25 -0.65 -12.75 5.84
N VAL A 26 0.50 -12.82 5.16
CA VAL A 26 1.35 -11.64 4.93
C VAL A 26 0.62 -10.65 4.01
N ARG A 27 0.01 -11.14 2.95
CA ARG A 27 -0.77 -10.28 2.05
C ARG A 27 -1.93 -9.61 2.79
N ASN A 28 -2.65 -10.36 3.61
CA ASN A 28 -3.76 -9.83 4.39
C ASN A 28 -3.30 -8.78 5.40
N GLU A 29 -2.16 -8.97 6.02
CA GLU A 29 -1.58 -7.96 6.92
C GLU A 29 -1.18 -6.70 6.17
N LEU A 30 -0.63 -6.82 4.98
CA LEU A 30 -0.27 -5.67 4.16
C LEU A 30 -1.51 -4.86 3.76
N ILE A 31 -2.58 -5.54 3.37
CA ILE A 31 -3.86 -4.89 3.06
C ILE A 31 -4.41 -4.17 4.30
N GLY A 32 -4.37 -4.84 5.45
CA GLY A 32 -4.80 -4.25 6.72
C GLY A 32 -3.96 -3.03 7.09
N SER A 33 -2.65 -3.09 6.88
CA SER A 33 -1.76 -1.96 7.12
C SER A 33 -2.10 -0.77 6.22
N LEU A 34 -2.45 -1.01 4.96
CA LEU A 34 -2.87 0.06 4.06
C LEU A 34 -4.14 0.78 4.58
N LYS A 35 -5.07 0.03 5.17
CA LYS A 35 -6.30 0.61 5.73
C LYS A 35 -6.03 1.56 6.89
N THR A 36 -5.04 1.26 7.71
CA THR A 36 -4.75 2.01 8.93
C THR A 36 -3.64 3.03 8.77
N GLN A 37 -2.84 2.92 7.73
CA GLN A 37 -1.68 3.79 7.52
C GLN A 37 -2.11 5.18 7.10
N LYS A 38 -1.51 6.20 7.76
CA LYS A 38 -1.82 7.61 7.48
C LYS A 38 -0.68 8.35 6.80
N ASP A 39 0.53 7.79 6.79
CA ASP A 39 1.68 8.40 6.13
C ASP A 39 1.56 8.18 4.62
N PRO A 40 1.50 9.25 3.80
CA PRO A 40 1.33 9.11 2.36
C PRO A 40 2.46 8.34 1.68
N VAL A 41 3.69 8.48 2.14
CA VAL A 41 4.84 7.76 1.58
C VAL A 41 4.69 6.27 1.81
N VAL A 42 4.26 5.89 3.01
CA VAL A 42 4.03 4.48 3.35
C VAL A 42 2.83 3.93 2.59
N GLN A 43 1.78 4.71 2.44
CA GLN A 43 0.61 4.31 1.66
C GLN A 43 1.00 4.01 0.21
N ILE A 44 1.79 4.87 -0.41
CA ILE A 44 2.27 4.65 -1.79
C ILE A 44 3.12 3.39 -1.86
N ALA A 45 4.03 3.19 -0.92
CA ALA A 45 4.87 2.00 -0.88
C ALA A 45 4.06 0.71 -0.73
N LEU A 46 3.03 0.72 0.12
CA LEU A 46 2.13 -0.41 0.30
C LEU A 46 1.34 -0.71 -0.97
N ILE A 47 0.82 0.33 -1.62
CA ILE A 47 0.09 0.17 -2.88
C ILE A 47 1.00 -0.47 -3.93
N GLN A 48 2.21 0.06 -4.10
CA GLN A 48 3.16 -0.47 -5.07
C GLN A 48 3.52 -1.92 -4.80
N LEU A 49 3.74 -2.26 -3.54
CA LEU A 49 4.06 -3.63 -3.15
C LEU A 49 2.90 -4.59 -3.47
N LEU A 50 1.68 -4.23 -3.08
CA LEU A 50 0.51 -5.05 -3.31
C LEU A 50 0.22 -5.22 -4.80
N VAL A 51 0.44 -4.18 -5.59
CA VAL A 51 0.30 -4.25 -7.05
C VAL A 51 1.35 -5.17 -7.66
N THR A 52 2.60 -5.08 -7.20
CA THR A 52 3.69 -5.95 -7.64
C THR A 52 3.39 -7.41 -7.33
N MET A 53 2.77 -7.69 -6.19
CA MET A 53 2.32 -9.02 -5.80
C MET A 53 1.11 -9.50 -6.58
N LYS A 54 0.52 -8.65 -7.39
CA LYS A 54 -0.72 -8.91 -8.14
C LYS A 54 -1.88 -9.30 -7.20
N GLU A 55 -1.96 -8.65 -6.05
CA GLU A 55 -2.97 -8.93 -5.04
C GLU A 55 -4.27 -8.23 -5.37
N LYS A 56 -5.17 -8.93 -6.07
CA LYS A 56 -6.46 -8.36 -6.49
C LYS A 56 -7.40 -8.06 -5.31
N GLY A 57 -7.17 -8.67 -4.16
CA GLY A 57 -7.94 -8.37 -2.96
C GLY A 57 -7.82 -6.93 -2.49
N VAL A 58 -6.82 -6.19 -2.96
CA VAL A 58 -6.63 -4.78 -2.62
C VAL A 58 -7.51 -3.84 -3.46
N LEU A 59 -8.15 -4.30 -4.53
CA LEU A 59 -8.91 -3.44 -5.45
C LEU A 59 -9.97 -2.60 -4.75
N ASN A 60 -10.76 -3.19 -3.86
CA ASN A 60 -11.77 -2.45 -3.11
C ASN A 60 -11.15 -1.34 -2.27
N GLN A 61 -10.00 -1.60 -1.67
CA GLN A 61 -9.29 -0.62 -0.86
C GLN A 61 -8.75 0.51 -1.73
N LEU A 62 -8.20 0.20 -2.90
CA LEU A 62 -7.72 1.20 -3.84
C LEU A 62 -8.85 2.10 -4.33
N GLU A 63 -10.01 1.52 -4.63
CA GLU A 63 -11.19 2.29 -5.02
C GLU A 63 -11.63 3.26 -3.93
N LYS A 64 -11.63 2.82 -2.67
CA LYS A 64 -11.94 3.70 -1.54
C LYS A 64 -10.96 4.87 -1.43
N ILE A 65 -9.68 4.61 -1.64
CA ILE A 65 -8.65 5.65 -1.62
C ILE A 65 -8.92 6.69 -2.71
N THR A 66 -9.28 6.26 -3.91
CA THR A 66 -9.55 7.19 -5.02
C THR A 66 -10.76 8.09 -4.75
N ARG A 67 -11.68 7.67 -3.89
CA ARG A 67 -12.91 8.42 -3.56
C ARG A 67 -12.78 9.25 -2.29
N ASP A 68 -11.74 9.06 -1.51
CA ASP A 68 -11.57 9.74 -0.24
C ASP A 68 -11.05 11.16 -0.46
N ALA A 69 -11.90 12.15 -0.14
CA ALA A 69 -11.57 13.56 -0.30
C ALA A 69 -10.38 13.99 0.58
N GLY A 70 -10.15 13.31 1.71
CA GLY A 70 -9.06 13.61 2.64
C GLY A 70 -7.70 13.06 2.22
N THR A 71 -7.66 12.21 1.19
CA THR A 71 -6.43 11.58 0.73
C THR A 71 -5.68 12.51 -0.23
N LEU A 72 -4.35 12.59 -0.08
CA LEU A 72 -3.51 13.38 -0.96
C LEU A 72 -3.58 12.88 -2.41
N LYS A 73 -3.48 13.83 -3.34
CA LYS A 73 -3.53 13.51 -4.78
C LYS A 73 -2.50 12.47 -5.18
N ALA A 74 -1.28 12.55 -4.65
CA ALA A 74 -0.22 11.61 -4.98
C ALA A 74 -0.61 10.16 -4.63
N VAL A 75 -1.29 9.95 -3.50
CA VAL A 75 -1.76 8.64 -3.09
C VAL A 75 -2.91 8.18 -3.98
N LYS A 76 -3.83 9.09 -4.30
CA LYS A 76 -4.94 8.78 -5.22
C LYS A 76 -4.44 8.39 -6.60
N ASP A 77 -3.44 9.10 -7.12
CA ASP A 77 -2.85 8.81 -8.43
C ASP A 77 -2.21 7.41 -8.43
N GLU A 78 -1.52 7.06 -7.35
CA GLU A 78 -0.93 5.73 -7.22
C GLU A 78 -2.02 4.65 -7.14
N ALA A 79 -3.11 4.92 -6.42
CA ALA A 79 -4.23 4.00 -6.34
C ALA A 79 -4.88 3.79 -7.70
N HIS A 80 -5.09 4.85 -8.48
CA HIS A 80 -5.61 4.76 -9.84
C HIS A 80 -4.70 3.91 -10.73
N ALA A 81 -3.38 4.17 -10.68
CA ALA A 81 -2.41 3.39 -11.43
C ALA A 81 -2.44 1.92 -11.04
N GLY A 82 -2.58 1.64 -9.73
CA GLY A 82 -2.68 0.29 -9.22
C GLY A 82 -3.92 -0.45 -9.72
N ILE A 83 -5.06 0.23 -9.72
CA ILE A 83 -6.31 -0.34 -10.25
C ILE A 83 -6.13 -0.75 -11.71
N LEU A 84 -5.54 0.12 -12.53
CA LEU A 84 -5.31 -0.17 -13.93
C LEU A 84 -4.38 -1.36 -14.13
N LYS A 85 -3.34 -1.48 -13.32
CA LYS A 85 -2.38 -2.59 -13.41
C LYS A 85 -2.99 -3.92 -12.97
N LEU A 86 -3.94 -3.89 -12.04
CA LEU A 86 -4.59 -5.11 -11.51
C LEU A 86 -5.83 -5.52 -12.29
N SER A 87 -6.31 -4.68 -13.16
CA SER A 87 -7.51 -4.95 -13.96
C SER A 87 -7.29 -5.91 -15.10
#